data_7548ee33f679afeefe946d488ebd9c29
#
_entry.id   7548ee33f679afeefe946d488ebd9c29
#
_cell.length_a   1.000
_cell.length_b   1.000
_cell.length_c   1.000
_cell.angle_alpha   90.00
_cell.angle_beta   90.00
_cell.angle_gamma   90.00
#
_symmetry.space_group_name_H-M   'P 1'
#
loop_
_entity.id
_entity.type
_entity.pdbx_description
1 polymer ?
#
loop_
_entity_poly.entity_id
_entity_poly.type
_entity_poly.pdbx_seq_one_letter_code
_entity_poly.pdbx_strand_id
1 'polypeptide(L)'
;MPILCSLALLISLQATDSTPRYDSLSIQSRALNEARRINVHFPKGYEASGSTRYPVLYMPDGGIDEDFPHVVNTVDSLIALGEIRPVIVVGVPNTERRRDLTGPTRVHTDSAIAPHVGGSAAFRQFFRDELIPGIDRRYRTTPERGIIGESLAGLFVVETFLREPKLFAHYIAFDPSLWWNNGALVDSAPALLGATVSGSVTHRSARHMPTRTLYVAASRDDRDNQTARLAAALRAGGGFAWTYVSRPDLTHPTIFRALAPAGLTTLLH
;
A
#
# COMPACT_ATOMS: atom_id res chain seq x y z
N MET A 1 5.08 56.45 -18.72
CA MET A 1 3.96 55.48 -18.46
C MET A 1 4.58 54.25 -17.83
N PRO A 2 4.38 53.93 -16.55
CA PRO A 2 4.89 52.73 -15.95
C PRO A 2 3.89 51.58 -16.19
N ILE A 3 4.40 50.46 -16.72
CA ILE A 3 3.67 49.22 -16.92
C ILE A 3 3.58 48.52 -15.55
N LEU A 4 2.39 48.53 -14.95
CA LEU A 4 2.09 47.69 -13.76
C LEU A 4 1.99 46.22 -14.18
N CYS A 5 3.00 45.44 -13.83
CA CYS A 5 2.99 44.00 -13.95
C CYS A 5 2.20 43.42 -12.76
N SER A 6 0.93 43.05 -12.99
CA SER A 6 0.10 42.37 -11.98
C SER A 6 0.59 40.94 -11.82
N LEU A 7 1.26 40.67 -10.72
CA LEU A 7 1.65 39.32 -10.29
C LEU A 7 0.39 38.62 -9.75
N ALA A 8 -0.23 37.78 -10.57
CA ALA A 8 -1.34 36.93 -10.13
C ALA A 8 -0.76 35.83 -9.22
N LEU A 9 -1.01 35.96 -7.91
CA LEU A 9 -0.70 34.94 -6.91
C LEU A 9 -1.69 33.76 -7.11
N LEU A 10 -1.25 32.71 -7.79
CA LEU A 10 -1.99 31.45 -7.86
C LEU A 10 -1.93 30.79 -6.48
N ILE A 11 -2.92 31.07 -5.64
CA ILE A 11 -3.17 30.31 -4.42
C ILE A 11 -3.70 28.96 -4.88
N SER A 12 -2.85 27.95 -4.84
CA SER A 12 -3.23 26.56 -4.96
C SER A 12 -4.09 26.22 -3.75
N LEU A 13 -5.41 26.25 -3.90
CA LEU A 13 -6.33 25.65 -2.93
C LEU A 13 -6.07 24.14 -2.97
N GLN A 14 -5.32 23.66 -2.01
CA GLN A 14 -5.30 22.22 -1.73
C GLN A 14 -6.70 21.86 -1.22
N ALA A 15 -7.45 21.15 -2.02
CA ALA A 15 -8.72 20.60 -1.57
C ALA A 15 -8.44 19.71 -0.36
N THR A 16 -8.98 20.09 0.79
CA THR A 16 -8.93 19.25 1.98
C THR A 16 -9.83 18.05 1.73
N ASP A 17 -9.30 16.85 1.95
CA ASP A 17 -10.10 15.63 1.85
C ASP A 17 -11.29 15.72 2.79
N SER A 18 -12.48 15.39 2.29
CA SER A 18 -13.64 15.22 3.15
C SER A 18 -13.44 13.99 4.05
N THR A 19 -13.89 14.05 5.30
CA THR A 19 -13.90 12.87 6.16
C THR A 19 -14.90 11.85 5.59
N PRO A 20 -14.45 10.69 5.11
CA PRO A 20 -15.33 9.70 4.52
C PRO A 20 -16.23 9.08 5.59
N ARG A 21 -17.37 8.51 5.17
CA ARG A 21 -18.17 7.64 6.04
C ARG A 21 -17.48 6.29 6.19
N TYR A 22 -17.29 5.82 7.42
CA TYR A 22 -16.64 4.55 7.72
C TYR A 22 -17.17 3.92 8.99
N ASP A 23 -17.04 2.60 9.10
CA ASP A 23 -17.19 1.86 10.34
C ASP A 23 -15.85 1.71 11.04
N SER A 24 -15.85 1.63 12.36
CA SER A 24 -14.66 1.35 13.15
C SER A 24 -14.85 0.09 13.98
N LEU A 25 -13.85 -0.78 13.97
CA LEU A 25 -13.83 -1.97 14.83
C LEU A 25 -12.46 -2.09 15.53
N SER A 26 -12.41 -2.90 16.58
CA SER A 26 -11.18 -3.21 17.30
C SER A 26 -10.89 -4.70 17.20
N ILE A 27 -9.61 -5.04 16.95
CA ILE A 27 -9.10 -6.41 16.96
C ILE A 27 -8.04 -6.49 18.05
N GLN A 28 -8.24 -7.37 19.04
CA GLN A 28 -7.18 -7.71 19.99
C GLN A 28 -6.18 -8.60 19.30
N SER A 29 -5.02 -8.03 18.95
CA SER A 29 -3.96 -8.74 18.23
C SER A 29 -3.07 -9.52 19.19
N ARG A 30 -2.87 -10.80 18.90
CA ARG A 30 -1.87 -11.65 19.56
C ARG A 30 -0.48 -11.43 18.96
N ALA A 31 -0.42 -11.23 17.62
CA ALA A 31 0.84 -11.01 16.93
C ALA A 31 1.54 -9.72 17.38
N LEU A 32 0.76 -8.68 17.72
CA LEU A 32 1.27 -7.37 18.14
C LEU A 32 1.15 -7.13 19.65
N ASN A 33 0.44 -8.03 20.38
CA ASN A 33 0.14 -7.92 21.82
C ASN A 33 -0.53 -6.59 22.19
N GLU A 34 -1.43 -6.09 21.34
CA GLU A 34 -2.16 -4.83 21.54
C GLU A 34 -3.51 -4.84 20.84
N ALA A 35 -4.42 -3.93 21.25
CA ALA A 35 -5.65 -3.68 20.52
C ALA A 35 -5.39 -2.79 19.30
N ARG A 36 -5.85 -3.23 18.12
CA ARG A 36 -5.74 -2.46 16.87
C ARG A 36 -7.11 -1.95 16.45
N ARG A 37 -7.20 -0.63 16.28
CA ARG A 37 -8.35 -0.02 15.62
C ARG A 37 -8.26 -0.29 14.13
N ILE A 38 -9.41 -0.54 13.49
CA ILE A 38 -9.53 -0.76 12.06
C ILE A 38 -10.66 0.12 11.56
N ASN A 39 -10.41 0.88 10.50
CA ASN A 39 -11.40 1.67 9.79
C ASN A 39 -11.85 0.92 8.54
N VAL A 40 -13.15 0.84 8.29
CA VAL A 40 -13.70 0.12 7.14
C VAL A 40 -14.65 1.04 6.39
N HIS A 41 -14.31 1.34 5.14
CA HIS A 41 -15.18 2.08 4.23
C HIS A 41 -15.78 1.15 3.20
N PHE A 42 -17.06 1.36 2.91
CA PHE A 42 -17.84 0.57 1.97
C PHE A 42 -18.17 1.37 0.71
N PRO A 43 -18.11 0.75 -0.47
CA PRO A 43 -18.51 1.43 -1.70
C PRO A 43 -20.01 1.74 -1.66
N LYS A 44 -20.41 2.78 -2.41
CA LYS A 44 -21.81 3.15 -2.56
C LYS A 44 -22.65 1.94 -2.97
N GLY A 45 -23.78 1.73 -2.29
CA GLY A 45 -24.67 0.59 -2.56
C GLY A 45 -24.29 -0.70 -1.82
N TYR A 46 -23.28 -0.67 -0.95
CA TYR A 46 -23.03 -1.78 -0.03
C TYR A 46 -24.17 -1.84 1.00
N GLU A 47 -24.94 -2.93 0.98
CA GLU A 47 -25.98 -3.21 1.96
C GLU A 47 -25.59 -4.46 2.77
N ALA A 48 -25.68 -4.39 4.10
CA ALA A 48 -25.26 -5.50 4.96
C ALA A 48 -26.02 -6.82 4.68
N SER A 49 -27.28 -6.75 4.27
CA SER A 49 -28.14 -7.89 3.91
C SER A 49 -28.00 -8.35 2.45
N GLY A 50 -27.24 -7.64 1.59
CA GLY A 50 -27.09 -7.99 0.20
C GLY A 50 -26.26 -9.25 -0.05
N SER A 51 -26.22 -9.77 -1.27
CA SER A 51 -25.46 -10.97 -1.67
C SER A 51 -24.15 -10.67 -2.37
N THR A 52 -23.98 -9.46 -2.91
CA THR A 52 -22.77 -9.06 -3.65
C THR A 52 -21.54 -9.05 -2.75
N ARG A 53 -20.44 -9.62 -3.23
CA ARG A 53 -19.13 -9.65 -2.56
C ARG A 53 -18.16 -8.71 -3.25
N TYR A 54 -17.27 -8.12 -2.49
CA TYR A 54 -16.36 -7.06 -2.94
C TYR A 54 -14.91 -7.44 -2.68
N PRO A 55 -13.96 -7.09 -3.59
CA PRO A 55 -12.54 -7.13 -3.28
C PRO A 55 -12.24 -6.16 -2.13
N VAL A 56 -11.08 -6.33 -1.49
CA VAL A 56 -10.67 -5.50 -0.35
C VAL A 56 -9.32 -4.84 -0.63
N LEU A 57 -9.26 -3.53 -0.47
CA LEU A 57 -8.02 -2.76 -0.47
C LEU A 57 -7.62 -2.46 0.98
N TYR A 58 -6.50 -3.00 1.39
CA TYR A 58 -5.91 -2.74 2.71
C TYR A 58 -4.91 -1.60 2.63
N MET A 59 -4.81 -0.80 3.71
CA MET A 59 -3.82 0.25 3.80
C MET A 59 -3.29 0.43 5.22
N PRO A 60 -1.98 0.29 5.44
CA PRO A 60 -1.29 0.92 6.56
C PRO A 60 -1.43 2.44 6.48
N ASP A 61 -1.07 3.18 7.54
CA ASP A 61 -1.36 4.62 7.62
C ASP A 61 -2.84 4.92 7.38
N GLY A 62 -3.71 4.05 7.92
CA GLY A 62 -5.16 4.01 7.66
C GLY A 62 -5.99 4.77 8.68
N GLY A 63 -5.42 5.72 9.41
CA GLY A 63 -6.11 6.61 10.36
C GLY A 63 -6.84 7.75 9.65
N ILE A 64 -7.80 8.35 10.34
CA ILE A 64 -8.54 9.51 9.85
C ILE A 64 -7.63 10.74 9.69
N ASP A 65 -6.62 10.84 10.55
CA ASP A 65 -5.60 11.89 10.51
C ASP A 65 -4.35 11.46 9.69
N GLU A 66 -4.46 10.35 8.98
CA GLU A 66 -3.43 9.78 8.11
C GLU A 66 -3.94 9.77 6.65
N ASP A 67 -3.55 8.79 5.84
CA ASP A 67 -3.87 8.75 4.41
C ASP A 67 -5.26 8.18 4.09
N PHE A 68 -6.01 7.67 5.08
CA PHE A 68 -7.30 7.03 4.86
C PHE A 68 -8.31 7.92 4.11
N PRO A 69 -8.51 9.21 4.50
CA PRO A 69 -9.46 10.07 3.78
C PRO A 69 -9.06 10.27 2.31
N HIS A 70 -7.77 10.46 2.03
CA HIS A 70 -7.26 10.64 0.69
C HIS A 70 -7.55 9.40 -0.20
N VAL A 71 -7.20 8.21 0.28
CA VAL A 71 -7.37 6.97 -0.48
C VAL A 71 -8.85 6.66 -0.69
N VAL A 72 -9.69 6.80 0.33
CA VAL A 72 -11.13 6.57 0.23
C VAL A 72 -11.79 7.52 -0.77
N ASN A 73 -11.51 8.82 -0.69
CA ASN A 73 -12.07 9.81 -1.61
C ASN A 73 -11.63 9.55 -3.06
N THR A 74 -10.38 9.11 -3.26
CA THR A 74 -9.88 8.70 -4.57
C THR A 74 -10.60 7.47 -5.10
N VAL A 75 -10.76 6.43 -4.27
CA VAL A 75 -11.48 5.20 -4.60
C VAL A 75 -12.93 5.49 -4.96
N ASP A 76 -13.65 6.26 -4.14
CA ASP A 76 -15.06 6.63 -4.42
C ASP A 76 -15.22 7.40 -5.74
N SER A 77 -14.27 8.30 -6.03
CA SER A 77 -14.25 9.04 -7.29
C SER A 77 -14.06 8.13 -8.49
N LEU A 78 -13.10 7.20 -8.42
CA LEU A 78 -12.82 6.25 -9.51
C LEU A 78 -13.98 5.26 -9.72
N ILE A 79 -14.63 4.82 -8.65
CA ILE A 79 -15.84 3.98 -8.73
C ILE A 79 -16.98 4.77 -9.40
N ALA A 80 -17.19 6.04 -9.03
CA ALA A 80 -18.23 6.87 -9.60
C ALA A 80 -18.01 7.15 -11.09
N LEU A 81 -16.75 7.21 -11.55
CA LEU A 81 -16.36 7.34 -12.96
C LEU A 81 -16.41 6.00 -13.72
N GLY A 82 -16.58 4.88 -13.04
CA GLY A 82 -16.53 3.53 -13.64
C GLY A 82 -15.12 3.09 -14.04
N GLU A 83 -14.08 3.75 -13.50
CA GLU A 83 -12.68 3.43 -13.79
C GLU A 83 -12.14 2.25 -12.98
N ILE A 84 -12.72 2.00 -11.81
CA ILE A 84 -12.48 0.80 -11.01
C ILE A 84 -13.81 0.20 -10.54
N ARG A 85 -13.81 -1.09 -10.29
CA ARG A 85 -14.97 -1.76 -9.69
C ARG A 85 -15.11 -1.41 -8.20
N PRO A 86 -16.32 -1.55 -7.63
CA PRO A 86 -16.55 -1.31 -6.21
C PRO A 86 -15.65 -2.18 -5.33
N VAL A 87 -14.97 -1.56 -4.35
CA VAL A 87 -14.01 -2.17 -3.43
C VAL A 87 -14.26 -1.70 -2.00
N ILE A 88 -14.09 -2.57 -1.01
CA ILE A 88 -14.07 -2.22 0.42
C ILE A 88 -12.65 -1.71 0.73
N VAL A 89 -12.53 -0.57 1.43
CA VAL A 89 -11.23 -0.06 1.90
C VAL A 89 -11.09 -0.33 3.39
N VAL A 90 -9.99 -0.97 3.78
CA VAL A 90 -9.67 -1.32 5.18
C VAL A 90 -8.40 -0.60 5.60
N GLY A 91 -8.56 0.46 6.39
CA GLY A 91 -7.46 1.24 6.96
C GLY A 91 -7.02 0.71 8.32
N VAL A 92 -5.72 0.60 8.51
CA VAL A 92 -5.08 0.23 9.77
C VAL A 92 -4.35 1.45 10.33
N PRO A 93 -4.97 2.21 11.28
CA PRO A 93 -4.32 3.33 11.95
C PRO A 93 -3.04 2.91 12.67
N ASN A 94 -2.06 3.79 12.69
CA ASN A 94 -0.81 3.54 13.39
C ASN A 94 -0.98 3.56 14.91
N THR A 95 -0.23 2.71 15.58
CA THR A 95 0.10 2.80 17.01
C THR A 95 1.58 3.16 17.15
N GLU A 96 2.47 2.32 16.65
CA GLU A 96 3.90 2.59 16.54
C GLU A 96 4.34 2.44 15.07
N ARG A 97 4.12 3.49 14.26
CA ARG A 97 4.32 3.46 12.81
C ARG A 97 5.68 2.87 12.39
N ARG A 98 6.76 3.30 13.05
CA ARG A 98 8.11 2.84 12.67
C ARG A 98 8.40 1.42 13.11
N ARG A 99 7.84 0.97 14.23
CA ARG A 99 7.89 -0.44 14.62
C ARG A 99 7.21 -1.31 13.56
N ASP A 100 5.99 -0.97 13.20
CA ASP A 100 5.12 -1.82 12.38
C ASP A 100 5.54 -1.86 10.90
N LEU A 101 6.05 -0.75 10.37
CA LEU A 101 6.29 -0.60 8.94
C LEU A 101 7.75 -0.86 8.51
N THR A 102 8.65 -1.12 9.46
CA THR A 102 10.07 -1.33 9.15
C THR A 102 10.54 -2.74 9.52
N GLY A 103 11.40 -3.31 8.69
CA GLY A 103 12.16 -4.52 9.02
C GLY A 103 13.32 -4.23 9.97
N PRO A 104 13.97 -5.27 10.49
CA PRO A 104 15.17 -5.12 11.32
C PRO A 104 16.25 -4.30 10.61
N THR A 105 16.97 -3.46 11.36
CA THR A 105 18.07 -2.65 10.85
C THR A 105 19.35 -2.88 11.67
N ARG A 106 20.51 -2.73 11.01
CA ARG A 106 21.84 -2.67 11.63
C ARG A 106 22.40 -1.25 11.59
N VAL A 107 21.66 -0.31 11.03
CA VAL A 107 22.05 1.10 10.89
C VAL A 107 21.61 1.83 12.14
N HIS A 108 22.57 2.35 12.89
CA HIS A 108 22.29 3.03 14.16
C HIS A 108 21.36 4.24 14.00
N THR A 109 21.52 5.03 12.95
CA THR A 109 20.67 6.18 12.68
C THR A 109 19.22 5.77 12.40
N ASP A 110 18.99 4.61 11.78
CA ASP A 110 17.63 4.10 11.57
C ASP A 110 16.98 3.68 12.89
N SER A 111 17.73 2.98 13.76
CA SER A 111 17.22 2.54 15.06
C SER A 111 17.03 3.69 16.05
N ALA A 112 17.72 4.81 15.86
CA ALA A 112 17.61 5.98 16.73
C ALA A 112 16.38 6.86 16.45
N ILE A 113 15.66 6.66 15.34
CA ILE A 113 14.54 7.55 14.95
C ILE A 113 13.23 7.29 15.71
N ALA A 114 13.13 6.18 16.43
CA ALA A 114 11.96 5.83 17.23
C ALA A 114 12.35 4.85 18.35
N PRO A 115 11.56 4.78 19.44
CA PRO A 115 11.81 3.83 20.54
C PRO A 115 11.84 2.37 20.06
N HIS A 116 10.98 2.02 19.11
CA HIS A 116 10.87 0.68 18.56
C HIS A 116 10.86 0.72 17.03
N VAL A 117 11.60 -0.18 16.41
CA VAL A 117 11.68 -0.39 14.96
C VAL A 117 11.80 -1.89 14.66
N GLY A 118 11.61 -2.31 13.42
CA GLY A 118 11.94 -3.68 12.99
C GLY A 118 10.84 -4.71 13.20
N GLY A 119 9.60 -4.30 13.44
CA GLY A 119 8.45 -5.18 13.73
C GLY A 119 7.61 -5.57 12.51
N SER A 120 8.01 -5.25 11.27
CA SER A 120 7.21 -5.49 10.06
C SER A 120 6.79 -6.95 9.88
N ALA A 121 7.58 -7.90 10.35
CA ALA A 121 7.23 -9.32 10.30
C ALA A 121 6.01 -9.65 11.17
N ALA A 122 5.95 -9.12 12.40
CA ALA A 122 4.81 -9.29 13.30
C ALA A 122 3.57 -8.55 12.74
N PHE A 123 3.77 -7.38 12.11
CA PHE A 123 2.69 -6.65 11.47
C PHE A 123 2.13 -7.39 10.24
N ARG A 124 2.96 -8.03 9.41
CA ARG A 124 2.49 -8.94 8.35
C ARG A 124 1.75 -10.15 8.91
N GLN A 125 2.25 -10.73 10.01
CA GLN A 125 1.56 -11.81 10.70
C GLN A 125 0.16 -11.38 11.17
N PHE A 126 0.02 -10.18 11.75
CA PHE A 126 -1.27 -9.61 12.10
C PHE A 126 -2.21 -9.53 10.89
N PHE A 127 -1.75 -9.01 9.75
CA PHE A 127 -2.56 -8.99 8.51
C PHE A 127 -3.01 -10.39 8.12
N ARG A 128 -2.08 -11.35 8.03
CA ARG A 128 -2.32 -12.69 7.53
C ARG A 128 -3.23 -13.51 8.45
N ASP A 129 -2.97 -13.50 9.75
CA ASP A 129 -3.57 -14.46 10.68
C ASP A 129 -4.79 -13.88 11.42
N GLU A 130 -4.92 -12.56 11.51
CA GLU A 130 -5.93 -11.90 12.34
C GLU A 130 -6.83 -10.94 11.56
N LEU A 131 -6.24 -9.93 10.90
CA LEU A 131 -7.01 -8.88 10.22
C LEU A 131 -7.79 -9.42 9.03
N ILE A 132 -7.12 -10.01 8.05
CA ILE A 132 -7.77 -10.53 6.83
C ILE A 132 -8.87 -11.56 7.19
N PRO A 133 -8.61 -12.60 8.00
CA PRO A 133 -9.67 -13.51 8.40
C PRO A 133 -10.80 -12.83 9.21
N GLY A 134 -10.48 -11.81 9.99
CA GLY A 134 -11.47 -11.03 10.74
C GLY A 134 -12.43 -10.25 9.82
N ILE A 135 -11.89 -9.58 8.81
CA ILE A 135 -12.64 -8.85 7.78
C ILE A 135 -13.49 -9.82 6.95
N ASP A 136 -12.93 -10.94 6.49
CA ASP A 136 -13.64 -11.93 5.67
C ASP A 136 -14.84 -12.57 6.41
N ARG A 137 -14.73 -12.77 7.72
CA ARG A 137 -15.85 -13.28 8.55
C ARG A 137 -16.94 -12.25 8.76
N ARG A 138 -16.58 -10.98 8.80
CA ARG A 138 -17.51 -9.91 9.17
C ARG A 138 -18.23 -9.29 7.99
N TYR A 139 -17.57 -9.26 6.83
CA TYR A 139 -18.03 -8.55 5.65
C TYR A 139 -18.08 -9.45 4.41
N ARG A 140 -18.80 -9.02 3.40
CA ARG A 140 -18.95 -9.76 2.15
C ARG A 140 -17.77 -9.47 1.21
N THR A 141 -16.70 -10.19 1.42
CA THR A 141 -15.45 -10.06 0.66
C THR A 141 -15.30 -11.15 -0.38
N THR A 142 -14.56 -10.85 -1.45
CA THR A 142 -13.99 -11.85 -2.36
C THR A 142 -12.59 -12.26 -1.88
N PRO A 143 -11.99 -13.33 -2.40
CA PRO A 143 -10.59 -13.67 -2.12
C PRO A 143 -9.58 -12.65 -2.67
N GLU A 144 -10.01 -11.74 -3.53
CA GLU A 144 -9.13 -10.76 -4.14
C GLU A 144 -8.84 -9.60 -3.18
N ARG A 145 -7.55 -9.31 -2.98
CA ARG A 145 -7.06 -8.33 -2.02
C ARG A 145 -5.94 -7.52 -2.62
N GLY A 146 -5.98 -6.21 -2.35
CA GLY A 146 -4.88 -5.29 -2.64
C GLY A 146 -4.32 -4.68 -1.36
N ILE A 147 -3.10 -4.14 -1.44
CA ILE A 147 -2.49 -3.32 -0.41
C ILE A 147 -1.84 -2.08 -1.03
N ILE A 148 -2.03 -0.93 -0.41
CA ILE A 148 -1.53 0.37 -0.87
C ILE A 148 -0.80 1.10 0.27
N GLY A 149 0.27 1.81 -0.06
CA GLY A 149 0.98 2.64 0.91
C GLY A 149 2.04 3.53 0.30
N GLU A 150 2.39 4.59 1.05
CA GLU A 150 3.46 5.54 0.72
C GLU A 150 4.56 5.48 1.77
N SER A 151 5.78 5.89 1.38
CA SER A 151 6.89 6.06 2.33
C SER A 151 7.22 4.77 3.09
N LEU A 152 7.15 4.74 4.43
CA LEU A 152 7.33 3.53 5.24
C LEU A 152 6.21 2.51 4.99
N ALA A 153 4.96 2.94 4.75
CA ALA A 153 3.90 2.03 4.33
C ALA A 153 4.20 1.43 2.94
N GLY A 154 4.77 2.22 2.03
CA GLY A 154 5.29 1.73 0.75
C GLY A 154 6.43 0.72 0.92
N LEU A 155 7.35 0.93 1.87
CA LEU A 155 8.37 -0.05 2.24
C LEU A 155 7.74 -1.36 2.69
N PHE A 156 6.76 -1.31 3.59
CA PHE A 156 6.03 -2.48 4.07
C PHE A 156 5.31 -3.23 2.92
N VAL A 157 4.70 -2.49 1.97
CA VAL A 157 4.07 -3.06 0.77
C VAL A 157 5.09 -3.82 -0.07
N VAL A 158 6.25 -3.21 -0.39
CA VAL A 158 7.31 -3.86 -1.19
C VAL A 158 7.91 -5.04 -0.43
N GLU A 159 8.17 -4.91 0.87
CA GLU A 159 8.69 -6.01 1.68
C GLU A 159 7.71 -7.19 1.70
N THR A 160 6.41 -6.92 1.81
CA THR A 160 5.37 -7.95 1.78
C THR A 160 5.29 -8.63 0.41
N PHE A 161 5.38 -7.85 -0.69
CA PHE A 161 5.44 -8.40 -2.05
C PHE A 161 6.59 -9.37 -2.25
N LEU A 162 7.76 -9.07 -1.69
CA LEU A 162 8.95 -9.90 -1.82
C LEU A 162 8.96 -11.12 -0.90
N ARG A 163 8.47 -10.98 0.34
CA ARG A 163 8.58 -12.02 1.38
C ARG A 163 7.37 -12.92 1.49
N GLU A 164 6.17 -12.36 1.31
CA GLU A 164 4.89 -13.08 1.40
C GLU A 164 4.00 -12.81 0.17
N PRO A 165 4.48 -13.16 -1.03
CA PRO A 165 3.87 -12.78 -2.31
C PRO A 165 2.45 -13.30 -2.53
N LYS A 166 1.96 -14.23 -1.71
CA LYS A 166 0.61 -14.80 -1.81
C LYS A 166 -0.40 -14.10 -0.90
N LEU A 167 0.05 -13.14 -0.08
CA LEU A 167 -0.83 -12.47 0.87
C LEU A 167 -1.83 -11.54 0.18
N PHE A 168 -1.39 -10.86 -0.89
CA PHE A 168 -2.22 -10.01 -1.72
C PHE A 168 -2.08 -10.35 -3.20
N ALA A 169 -3.09 -10.00 -4.00
CA ALA A 169 -3.03 -10.04 -5.45
C ALA A 169 -2.40 -8.75 -6.03
N HIS A 170 -2.70 -7.61 -5.40
CA HIS A 170 -2.31 -6.28 -5.87
C HIS A 170 -1.51 -5.52 -4.82
N TYR A 171 -0.37 -4.97 -5.24
CA TYR A 171 0.55 -4.22 -4.40
C TYR A 171 0.80 -2.86 -5.03
N ILE A 172 0.56 -1.78 -4.28
CA ILE A 172 0.69 -0.40 -4.76
C ILE A 172 1.59 0.37 -3.79
N ALA A 173 2.76 0.80 -4.23
CA ALA A 173 3.73 1.51 -3.41
C ALA A 173 4.14 2.84 -4.05
N PHE A 174 4.06 3.92 -3.29
CA PHE A 174 4.52 5.25 -3.71
C PHE A 174 5.70 5.68 -2.86
N ASP A 175 6.77 6.12 -3.50
CA ASP A 175 8.01 6.56 -2.85
C ASP A 175 8.42 5.69 -1.66
N PRO A 176 8.47 4.35 -1.84
CA PRO A 176 8.75 3.45 -0.74
C PRO A 176 10.09 3.77 -0.10
N SER A 177 10.16 3.81 1.23
CA SER A 177 11.38 4.12 1.99
C SER A 177 12.43 2.99 1.89
N LEU A 178 12.79 2.61 0.66
CA LEU A 178 13.71 1.50 0.36
C LEU A 178 15.16 1.76 0.80
N TRP A 179 15.47 2.98 1.20
CA TRP A 179 16.74 3.36 1.82
C TRP A 179 16.94 2.74 3.22
N TRP A 180 15.87 2.25 3.86
CA TRP A 180 15.92 1.61 5.19
C TRP A 180 16.96 0.49 5.23
N ASN A 181 17.74 0.44 6.32
CA ASN A 181 18.84 -0.49 6.51
C ASN A 181 19.82 -0.51 5.33
N ASN A 182 20.21 0.69 4.85
CA ASN A 182 21.10 0.90 3.70
C ASN A 182 20.64 0.19 2.41
N GLY A 183 19.33 0.06 2.18
CA GLY A 183 18.80 -0.58 0.97
C GLY A 183 18.83 -2.11 0.99
N ALA A 184 19.03 -2.73 2.15
CA ALA A 184 19.17 -4.19 2.29
C ALA A 184 18.00 -4.99 1.70
N LEU A 185 16.78 -4.44 1.70
CA LEU A 185 15.64 -5.09 1.05
C LEU A 185 15.83 -5.18 -0.45
N VAL A 186 16.29 -4.09 -1.08
CA VAL A 186 16.56 -4.04 -2.53
C VAL A 186 17.70 -4.98 -2.91
N ASP A 187 18.77 -5.02 -2.11
CA ASP A 187 19.90 -5.94 -2.32
C ASP A 187 19.46 -7.41 -2.23
N SER A 188 18.47 -7.71 -1.39
CA SER A 188 17.93 -9.06 -1.23
C SER A 188 16.89 -9.44 -2.29
N ALA A 189 16.36 -8.47 -3.05
CA ALA A 189 15.25 -8.70 -3.97
C ALA A 189 15.52 -9.80 -5.02
N PRO A 190 16.70 -9.89 -5.67
CA PRO A 190 16.96 -10.96 -6.63
C PRO A 190 16.84 -12.36 -6.02
N ALA A 191 17.37 -12.57 -4.82
CA ALA A 191 17.29 -13.85 -4.13
C ALA A 191 15.85 -14.20 -3.70
N LEU A 192 15.09 -13.21 -3.20
CA LEU A 192 13.70 -13.38 -2.80
C LEU A 192 12.79 -13.70 -4.00
N LEU A 193 13.02 -13.05 -5.14
CA LEU A 193 12.28 -13.31 -6.38
C LEU A 193 12.63 -14.70 -6.95
N GLY A 194 13.89 -15.12 -6.92
CA GLY A 194 14.32 -16.45 -7.36
C GLY A 194 13.73 -17.58 -6.51
N ALA A 195 13.64 -17.40 -5.21
CA ALA A 195 13.03 -18.38 -4.30
C ALA A 195 11.53 -18.61 -4.58
N THR A 196 10.80 -17.57 -5.03
CA THR A 196 9.37 -17.69 -5.37
C THR A 196 9.12 -18.51 -6.63
N VAL A 197 10.05 -18.51 -7.59
CA VAL A 197 9.96 -19.28 -8.84
C VAL A 197 10.23 -20.77 -8.57
N SER A 198 11.20 -21.11 -7.72
CA SER A 198 11.57 -22.50 -7.41
C SER A 198 10.52 -23.28 -6.62
N GLY A 199 9.65 -22.61 -5.88
CA GLY A 199 8.58 -23.24 -5.08
C GLY A 199 7.30 -23.61 -5.86
N SER A 200 7.24 -23.33 -7.16
CA SER A 200 5.99 -23.43 -7.96
C SER A 200 5.95 -24.59 -8.96
N VAL A 201 6.82 -25.59 -8.91
CA VAL A 201 6.79 -26.74 -9.81
C VAL A 201 6.17 -27.95 -9.14
N THR A 202 4.85 -27.95 -8.99
CA THR A 202 4.05 -29.16 -9.02
C THR A 202 2.81 -28.92 -9.87
N HIS A 203 2.78 -29.56 -11.03
CA HIS A 203 1.61 -29.67 -11.88
C HIS A 203 0.41 -30.17 -11.08
N ARG A 204 -0.53 -29.29 -10.74
CA ARG A 204 -1.94 -29.67 -10.56
C ARG A 204 -2.84 -28.45 -10.72
N SER A 205 -3.67 -28.52 -11.76
CA SER A 205 -4.90 -27.74 -11.98
C SER A 205 -4.76 -26.21 -11.86
N ALA A 206 -4.52 -25.56 -12.99
CA ALA A 206 -4.60 -24.11 -13.15
C ALA A 206 -6.06 -23.64 -12.94
N ARG A 207 -6.51 -23.54 -11.68
CA ARG A 207 -7.52 -22.55 -11.35
C ARG A 207 -6.80 -21.23 -11.44
N HIS A 208 -7.36 -20.33 -12.20
CA HIS A 208 -6.88 -18.98 -12.45
C HIS A 208 -6.59 -18.26 -11.11
N MET A 209 -5.37 -18.39 -10.61
CA MET A 209 -4.89 -17.51 -9.54
C MET A 209 -4.68 -16.14 -10.19
N PRO A 210 -5.25 -15.06 -9.66
CA PRO A 210 -5.03 -13.75 -10.22
C PRO A 210 -3.51 -13.51 -10.29
N THR A 211 -3.03 -13.07 -11.46
CA THR A 211 -1.62 -12.75 -11.66
C THR A 211 -1.24 -11.66 -10.66
N ARG A 212 -0.33 -11.97 -9.73
CA ARG A 212 0.15 -11.00 -8.76
C ARG A 212 0.71 -9.78 -9.49
N THR A 213 0.34 -8.60 -9.03
CA THR A 213 0.74 -7.33 -9.65
C THR A 213 1.43 -6.41 -8.66
N LEU A 214 2.41 -5.63 -9.12
CA LEU A 214 3.05 -4.57 -8.35
C LEU A 214 3.08 -3.28 -9.16
N TYR A 215 2.49 -2.22 -8.63
CA TYR A 215 2.70 -0.86 -9.08
C TYR A 215 3.65 -0.17 -8.10
N VAL A 216 4.76 0.38 -8.60
CA VAL A 216 5.68 1.15 -7.77
C VAL A 216 6.04 2.46 -8.48
N ALA A 217 5.95 3.57 -7.74
CA ALA A 217 6.27 4.89 -8.27
C ALA A 217 7.31 5.59 -7.40
N ALA A 218 8.17 6.39 -8.04
CA ALA A 218 9.23 7.16 -7.38
C ALA A 218 9.20 8.62 -7.82
N SER A 219 9.32 9.54 -6.84
CA SER A 219 9.53 10.96 -7.06
C SER A 219 11.02 11.29 -7.24
N ARG A 220 11.35 12.59 -7.30
CA ARG A 220 12.76 13.06 -7.27
C ARG A 220 13.47 12.76 -5.94
N ASP A 221 12.71 12.47 -4.89
CA ASP A 221 13.24 12.26 -3.54
C ASP A 221 13.58 10.77 -3.28
N ASP A 222 13.52 9.91 -4.32
CA ASP A 222 13.97 8.50 -4.25
C ASP A 222 15.44 8.42 -3.86
N ARG A 223 15.69 8.25 -2.55
CA ARG A 223 17.04 8.25 -2.00
C ARG A 223 17.88 7.14 -2.61
N ASP A 224 19.07 7.49 -3.11
CA ASP A 224 20.02 6.57 -3.71
C ASP A 224 19.45 5.75 -4.90
N ASN A 225 18.39 6.25 -5.54
CA ASN A 225 17.67 5.60 -6.63
C ASN A 225 17.25 4.16 -6.27
N GLN A 226 16.88 3.91 -5.01
CA GLN A 226 16.55 2.56 -4.52
C GLN A 226 15.35 1.95 -5.24
N THR A 227 14.34 2.76 -5.59
CA THR A 227 13.18 2.27 -6.33
C THR A 227 13.55 1.89 -7.76
N ALA A 228 14.42 2.65 -8.42
CA ALA A 228 14.96 2.29 -9.74
C ALA A 228 15.80 1.00 -9.70
N ARG A 229 16.57 0.79 -8.63
CA ARG A 229 17.31 -0.46 -8.38
C ARG A 229 16.37 -1.65 -8.16
N LEU A 230 15.30 -1.47 -7.40
CA LEU A 230 14.24 -2.48 -7.27
C LEU A 230 13.64 -2.83 -8.65
N ALA A 231 13.31 -1.82 -9.47
CA ALA A 231 12.78 -2.04 -10.81
C ALA A 231 13.74 -2.84 -11.70
N ALA A 232 15.05 -2.64 -11.54
CA ALA A 232 16.06 -3.45 -12.25
C ALA A 232 16.05 -4.92 -11.79
N ALA A 233 15.91 -5.17 -10.48
CA ALA A 233 15.77 -6.53 -9.93
C ALA A 233 14.48 -7.23 -10.40
N LEU A 234 13.36 -6.50 -10.47
CA LEU A 234 12.06 -7.02 -10.92
C LEU A 234 12.10 -7.49 -12.38
N ARG A 235 12.91 -6.83 -13.26
CA ARG A 235 13.08 -7.26 -14.67
C ARG A 235 13.67 -8.66 -14.81
N ALA A 236 14.46 -9.09 -13.85
CA ALA A 236 15.05 -10.43 -13.85
C ALA A 236 14.14 -11.48 -13.20
N GLY A 237 13.07 -11.06 -12.52
CA GLY A 237 12.09 -11.94 -11.88
C GLY A 237 10.96 -12.36 -12.83
N GLY A 238 10.15 -13.35 -12.42
CA GLY A 238 9.02 -13.85 -13.19
C GLY A 238 7.82 -14.23 -12.32
N GLY A 239 6.69 -14.56 -12.97
CA GLY A 239 5.48 -15.02 -12.29
C GLY A 239 4.62 -13.91 -11.68
N PHE A 240 4.81 -12.65 -12.10
CA PHE A 240 4.01 -11.48 -11.71
C PHE A 240 4.08 -10.40 -12.79
N ALA A 241 3.07 -9.52 -12.81
CA ALA A 241 3.11 -8.28 -13.60
C ALA A 241 3.57 -7.12 -12.72
N TRP A 242 4.26 -6.15 -13.30
CA TRP A 242 4.71 -4.97 -12.56
C TRP A 242 4.81 -3.73 -13.44
N THR A 243 4.63 -2.58 -12.80
CA THR A 243 4.76 -1.25 -13.41
C THR A 243 5.66 -0.40 -12.53
N TYR A 244 6.66 0.26 -13.12
CA TYR A 244 7.47 1.27 -12.46
C TYR A 244 7.25 2.62 -13.14
N VAL A 245 6.95 3.63 -12.33
CA VAL A 245 6.71 5.01 -12.77
C VAL A 245 7.71 5.93 -12.09
N SER A 246 8.56 6.60 -12.86
CA SER A 246 9.45 7.66 -12.36
C SER A 246 8.85 9.03 -12.64
N ARG A 247 8.70 9.85 -11.61
CA ARG A 247 8.12 11.20 -11.65
C ARG A 247 9.07 12.22 -10.99
N PRO A 248 10.17 12.58 -11.67
CA PRO A 248 11.16 13.56 -11.16
C PRO A 248 10.58 14.99 -11.05
N ASP A 249 9.42 15.24 -11.62
CA ASP A 249 8.64 16.48 -11.47
C ASP A 249 7.88 16.54 -10.15
N LEU A 250 7.67 15.41 -9.46
CA LEU A 250 7.01 15.32 -8.17
C LEU A 250 8.01 15.20 -7.02
N THR A 251 7.52 15.47 -5.81
CA THR A 251 8.23 15.33 -4.54
C THR A 251 7.56 14.27 -3.67
N HIS A 252 8.26 13.81 -2.62
CA HIS A 252 7.69 12.89 -1.65
C HIS A 252 6.31 13.31 -1.12
N PRO A 253 6.07 14.56 -0.69
CA PRO A 253 4.75 14.98 -0.23
C PRO A 253 3.66 15.05 -1.30
N THR A 254 4.00 14.99 -2.58
CA THR A 254 3.03 15.19 -3.68
C THR A 254 2.74 13.97 -4.52
N ILE A 255 3.64 12.97 -4.51
CA ILE A 255 3.55 11.81 -5.42
C ILE A 255 2.33 10.95 -5.15
N PHE A 256 2.00 10.71 -3.88
CA PHE A 256 0.90 9.82 -3.54
C PHE A 256 -0.43 10.36 -4.09
N ARG A 257 -0.74 11.63 -3.80
CA ARG A 257 -1.97 12.28 -4.30
C ARG A 257 -2.02 12.34 -5.83
N ALA A 258 -0.88 12.59 -6.46
CA ALA A 258 -0.82 12.71 -7.91
C ALA A 258 -1.01 11.37 -8.64
N LEU A 259 -0.54 10.27 -8.06
CA LEU A 259 -0.49 8.97 -8.74
C LEU A 259 -1.40 7.89 -8.16
N ALA A 260 -2.06 8.12 -7.01
CA ALA A 260 -3.02 7.17 -6.46
C ALA A 260 -4.10 6.75 -7.47
N PRO A 261 -4.72 7.68 -8.25
CA PRO A 261 -5.67 7.28 -9.28
C PRO A 261 -5.07 6.28 -10.29
N ALA A 262 -3.90 6.59 -10.84
CA ALA A 262 -3.26 5.72 -11.82
C ALA A 262 -2.89 4.34 -11.24
N GLY A 263 -2.33 4.31 -10.02
CA GLY A 263 -2.00 3.05 -9.35
C GLY A 263 -3.23 2.18 -9.10
N LEU A 264 -4.32 2.77 -8.61
CA LEU A 264 -5.59 2.08 -8.36
C LEU A 264 -6.23 1.56 -9.66
N THR A 265 -6.30 2.39 -10.70
CA THR A 265 -6.87 2.03 -12.00
C THR A 265 -6.08 0.90 -12.67
N THR A 266 -4.74 0.89 -12.54
CA THR A 266 -3.92 -0.17 -13.14
C THR A 266 -4.21 -1.55 -12.56
N LEU A 267 -4.67 -1.65 -11.32
CA LEU A 267 -4.76 -2.92 -10.58
C LEU A 267 -6.18 -3.37 -10.21
N LEU A 268 -7.17 -2.46 -10.22
CA LEU A 268 -8.53 -2.74 -9.71
C LEU A 268 -9.63 -2.62 -10.79
N HIS A 269 -9.28 -2.79 -12.06
CA HIS A 269 -10.25 -2.79 -13.16
C HIS A 269 -11.34 -3.86 -13.02
#